data_1ad3587a108a05110ecf249dd0bfe758
#
_entry.id   1ad3587a108a05110ecf249dd0bfe758
#
_cell.length_a   1.000
_cell.length_b   1.000
_cell.length_c   1.000
_cell.angle_alpha   90.00
_cell.angle_beta   90.00
_cell.angle_gamma   90.00
#
_symmetry.space_group_name_H-M   'P 1'
#
loop_
_entity.id
_entity.type
_entity.pdbx_description
1 polymer ?
#
loop_
_entity_poly.entity_id
_entity_poly.type
_entity_poly.pdbx_seq_one_letter_code
_entity_poly.pdbx_strand_id
1 'polypeptide(L)'
;MPEYTSDWFSNTIVNFEHIKDNYNSTFDRILEIGCHEGRSTCWMLQNLLSDTGTITCVDPFANHHINPFTGEKPTEDRTWENRFRANTAEAKRPEQTIDVHVALSFPTLAKFIVEQREFDFVYVDGNHCCDAVMADAVMAWSLLKPGGFMLFDDYLFEDEPDILDRGKIAIDAFCTSFGRQLDFYLINYQLAVRKKSNDYFDALNAIAYAKYLEKGKNVT
;
A
#
# COMPACT_ATOMS: atom_id res chain seq x y z
N MET A 1 22.49 -15.41 0.35
CA MET A 1 21.04 -15.54 0.03
C MET A 1 20.27 -14.84 1.12
N PRO A 2 19.20 -14.11 0.78
CA PRO A 2 18.37 -13.42 1.77
C PRO A 2 17.92 -14.38 2.89
N GLU A 3 17.97 -13.92 4.14
CA GLU A 3 17.58 -14.69 5.32
C GLU A 3 16.32 -14.11 5.96
N TYR A 4 15.30 -14.93 6.16
CA TYR A 4 14.01 -14.53 6.73
C TYR A 4 13.64 -15.45 7.89
N THR A 5 13.05 -14.90 8.95
CA THR A 5 12.55 -15.69 10.09
C THR A 5 11.13 -16.21 9.89
N SER A 6 10.37 -15.57 9.01
CA SER A 6 8.97 -15.92 8.70
C SER A 6 8.71 -15.87 7.21
N ASP A 7 7.68 -16.59 6.79
CA ASP A 7 7.18 -16.56 5.41
C ASP A 7 5.67 -16.31 5.40
N TRP A 8 5.29 -15.05 5.38
CA TRP A 8 3.89 -14.62 5.23
C TRP A 8 3.55 -14.20 3.80
N PHE A 9 4.56 -14.14 2.91
CA PHE A 9 4.45 -13.56 1.57
C PHE A 9 4.34 -14.61 0.44
N SER A 10 5.04 -15.76 0.54
CA SER A 10 5.19 -16.67 -0.61
C SER A 10 3.86 -17.20 -1.17
N ASN A 11 2.85 -17.35 -0.34
CA ASN A 11 1.52 -17.82 -0.77
C ASN A 11 0.72 -16.76 -1.53
N THR A 12 1.11 -15.48 -1.45
CA THR A 12 0.42 -14.34 -2.06
C THR A 12 1.09 -13.84 -3.34
N ILE A 13 2.27 -14.36 -3.69
CA ILE A 13 3.05 -13.98 -4.89
C ILE A 13 2.21 -14.02 -6.16
N VAL A 14 1.32 -15.00 -6.29
CA VAL A 14 0.42 -15.15 -7.44
C VAL A 14 -0.41 -13.90 -7.73
N ASN A 15 -0.75 -13.12 -6.71
CA ASN A 15 -1.50 -11.88 -6.87
C ASN A 15 -0.66 -10.77 -7.49
N PHE A 16 0.60 -10.67 -7.08
CA PHE A 16 1.56 -9.72 -7.66
C PHE A 16 1.89 -10.09 -9.11
N GLU A 17 2.07 -11.39 -9.41
CA GLU A 17 2.27 -11.89 -10.77
C GLU A 17 1.06 -11.56 -11.65
N HIS A 18 -0.16 -11.79 -11.14
CA HIS A 18 -1.38 -11.46 -11.86
C HIS A 18 -1.48 -9.96 -12.18
N ILE A 19 -1.12 -9.08 -11.23
CA ILE A 19 -1.08 -7.62 -11.47
C ILE A 19 -0.04 -7.30 -12.54
N LYS A 20 1.17 -7.83 -12.42
CA LYS A 20 2.26 -7.64 -13.38
C LYS A 20 1.87 -8.03 -14.80
N ASP A 21 1.34 -9.24 -14.98
CA ASP A 21 1.01 -9.82 -16.28
C ASP A 21 -0.09 -9.01 -17.00
N ASN A 22 -1.04 -8.49 -16.24
CA ASN A 22 -2.15 -7.71 -16.79
C ASN A 22 -1.87 -6.21 -16.91
N TYR A 23 -0.86 -5.69 -16.21
CA TYR A 23 -0.39 -4.31 -16.39
C TYR A 23 0.50 -4.20 -17.62
N ASN A 24 1.06 -5.31 -18.08
CA ASN A 24 1.94 -5.43 -19.24
C ASN A 24 3.20 -4.54 -19.15
N SER A 25 3.67 -4.26 -17.93
CA SER A 25 4.82 -3.40 -17.64
C SER A 25 5.35 -3.62 -16.23
N THR A 26 6.53 -3.09 -15.96
CA THR A 26 7.07 -2.88 -14.61
C THR A 26 6.66 -1.51 -14.08
N PHE A 27 6.71 -1.32 -12.76
CA PHE A 27 6.42 -0.06 -12.11
C PHE A 27 7.70 0.74 -11.84
N ASP A 28 7.66 2.04 -12.02
CA ASP A 28 8.82 2.91 -11.76
C ASP A 28 8.88 3.40 -10.32
N ARG A 29 7.71 3.52 -9.66
CA ARG A 29 7.60 4.02 -8.29
C ARG A 29 6.65 3.15 -7.48
N ILE A 30 7.21 2.39 -6.57
CA ILE A 30 6.47 1.53 -5.65
C ILE A 30 6.51 2.13 -4.25
N LEU A 31 5.39 2.10 -3.53
CA LEU A 31 5.29 2.36 -2.10
C LEU A 31 4.91 1.06 -1.40
N GLU A 32 5.69 0.67 -0.41
CA GLU A 32 5.41 -0.43 0.50
C GLU A 32 5.27 0.11 1.93
N ILE A 33 4.15 -0.20 2.56
CA ILE A 33 3.83 0.14 3.95
C ILE A 33 3.83 -1.18 4.74
N GLY A 34 4.79 -1.34 5.66
CA GLY A 34 5.08 -2.62 6.31
C GLY A 34 6.01 -3.46 5.47
N CYS A 35 7.27 -3.55 5.86
CA CYS A 35 8.31 -4.22 5.07
C CYS A 35 8.97 -5.37 5.83
N HIS A 36 8.87 -5.38 7.16
CA HIS A 36 9.46 -6.38 8.04
C HIS A 36 10.92 -6.70 7.66
N GLU A 37 11.26 -7.96 7.35
CA GLU A 37 12.59 -8.38 6.92
C GLU A 37 12.83 -8.25 5.40
N GLY A 38 11.87 -7.67 4.65
CA GLY A 38 11.97 -7.32 3.23
C GLY A 38 11.71 -8.47 2.26
N ARG A 39 10.92 -9.50 2.63
CA ARG A 39 10.62 -10.61 1.71
C ARG A 39 9.81 -10.13 0.49
N SER A 40 8.74 -9.42 0.71
CA SER A 40 7.93 -8.77 -0.32
C SER A 40 8.74 -7.74 -1.11
N THR A 41 9.50 -6.89 -0.40
CA THR A 41 10.39 -5.89 -1.01
C THR A 41 11.38 -6.54 -1.98
N CYS A 42 12.07 -7.61 -1.56
CA CYS A 42 13.04 -8.33 -2.40
C CYS A 42 12.39 -8.91 -3.66
N TRP A 43 11.19 -9.48 -3.51
CA TRP A 43 10.47 -10.00 -4.66
C TRP A 43 10.07 -8.88 -5.62
N MET A 44 9.56 -7.75 -5.10
CA MET A 44 9.18 -6.59 -5.92
C MET A 44 10.38 -5.97 -6.63
N LEU A 45 11.54 -5.86 -5.98
CA LEU A 45 12.79 -5.42 -6.60
C LEU A 45 13.17 -6.28 -7.81
N GLN A 46 13.01 -7.60 -7.69
CA GLN A 46 13.42 -8.54 -8.73
C GLN A 46 12.41 -8.70 -9.86
N ASN A 47 11.11 -8.55 -9.57
CA ASN A 47 10.05 -8.96 -10.48
C ASN A 47 9.10 -7.85 -10.91
N LEU A 48 8.90 -6.82 -10.10
CA LEU A 48 7.84 -5.83 -10.29
C LEU A 48 8.39 -4.43 -10.60
N LEU A 49 9.48 -4.03 -9.94
CA LEU A 49 10.11 -2.72 -10.12
C LEU A 49 10.92 -2.69 -11.41
N SER A 50 10.86 -1.58 -12.15
CA SER A 50 11.70 -1.36 -13.33
C SER A 50 13.20 -1.31 -12.97
N ASP A 51 14.07 -1.43 -13.96
CA ASP A 51 15.52 -1.49 -13.75
C ASP A 51 16.10 -0.19 -13.16
N THR A 52 15.44 0.94 -13.36
CA THR A 52 15.82 2.26 -12.84
C THR A 52 14.82 2.80 -11.83
N GLY A 53 13.86 1.98 -11.40
CA GLY A 53 12.77 2.38 -10.53
C GLY A 53 13.20 2.60 -9.08
N THR A 54 12.29 3.19 -8.32
CA THR A 54 12.44 3.43 -6.88
C THR A 54 11.34 2.71 -6.12
N ILE A 55 11.72 1.91 -5.13
CA ILE A 55 10.81 1.41 -4.11
C ILE A 55 11.00 2.23 -2.83
N THR A 56 9.90 2.82 -2.34
CA THR A 56 9.85 3.55 -1.08
C THR A 56 9.24 2.63 -0.03
N CYS A 57 9.99 2.35 1.03
CA CYS A 57 9.64 1.43 2.10
C CYS A 57 9.41 2.22 3.40
N VAL A 58 8.25 2.02 4.02
CA VAL A 58 7.88 2.69 5.28
C VAL A 58 7.58 1.63 6.32
N ASP A 59 8.46 1.50 7.31
CA ASP A 59 8.33 0.54 8.41
C ASP A 59 9.05 1.08 9.65
N PRO A 60 8.45 1.06 10.83
CA PRO A 60 9.15 1.40 12.07
C PRO A 60 10.18 0.35 12.48
N PHE A 61 10.16 -0.85 11.89
CA PHE A 61 10.97 -2.02 12.25
C PHE A 61 10.95 -2.33 13.75
N ALA A 62 9.82 -2.05 14.38
CA ALA A 62 9.61 -2.26 15.80
C ALA A 62 8.22 -2.85 16.02
N ASN A 63 8.13 -3.80 16.90
CA ASN A 63 6.83 -4.29 17.34
C ASN A 63 6.17 -3.22 18.22
N HIS A 64 5.25 -2.42 17.66
CA HIS A 64 4.53 -1.37 18.38
C HIS A 64 3.29 -1.86 19.13
N HIS A 65 3.00 -3.14 19.09
CA HIS A 65 1.99 -3.72 19.98
C HIS A 65 2.54 -3.65 21.41
N ILE A 66 2.23 -2.56 22.10
CA ILE A 66 2.28 -2.58 23.55
C ILE A 66 1.26 -3.64 23.94
N ASN A 67 1.73 -4.76 24.46
CA ASN A 67 0.83 -5.75 25.00
C ASN A 67 0.02 -5.06 26.11
N PRO A 68 -1.29 -4.81 25.92
CA PRO A 68 -2.10 -4.05 26.88
C PRO A 68 -2.20 -4.76 28.23
N PHE A 69 -1.87 -6.06 28.29
CA PHE A 69 -1.91 -6.87 29.49
C PHE A 69 -0.57 -6.93 30.23
N THR A 70 0.56 -6.87 29.55
CA THR A 70 1.90 -6.97 30.17
C THR A 70 2.60 -5.62 30.28
N GLY A 71 2.17 -4.62 29.54
CA GLY A 71 2.83 -3.31 29.47
C GLY A 71 4.26 -3.39 28.90
N GLU A 72 4.62 -4.52 28.31
CA GLU A 72 5.93 -4.70 27.67
C GLU A 72 6.07 -3.69 26.54
N LYS A 73 7.07 -2.85 26.68
CA LYS A 73 7.49 -1.96 25.59
C LYS A 73 8.24 -2.77 24.55
N PRO A 74 8.06 -2.44 23.25
CA PRO A 74 8.87 -3.04 22.20
C PRO A 74 10.34 -2.89 22.56
N THR A 75 11.08 -3.96 22.43
CA THR A 75 12.54 -3.88 22.48
C THR A 75 13.00 -3.06 21.28
N GLU A 76 13.94 -2.14 21.46
CA GLU A 76 14.67 -1.48 20.36
C GLU A 76 15.59 -2.48 19.65
N ASP A 77 15.03 -3.61 19.25
CA ASP A 77 15.75 -4.63 18.52
C ASP A 77 15.70 -4.30 17.03
N ARG A 78 16.80 -3.78 16.52
CA ARG A 78 16.94 -3.50 15.09
C ARG A 78 17.20 -4.74 14.23
N THR A 79 16.92 -5.91 14.73
CA THR A 79 17.19 -7.17 14.01
C THR A 79 16.44 -7.22 12.69
N TRP A 80 15.17 -6.80 12.66
CA TRP A 80 14.36 -6.75 11.43
C TRP A 80 14.91 -5.73 10.44
N GLU A 81 15.22 -4.52 10.90
CA GLU A 81 15.84 -3.49 10.04
C GLU A 81 17.16 -3.97 9.44
N ASN A 82 18.03 -4.58 10.25
CA ASN A 82 19.32 -5.08 9.77
C ASN A 82 19.15 -6.19 8.72
N ARG A 83 18.21 -7.13 8.92
CA ARG A 83 17.88 -8.15 7.92
C ARG A 83 17.27 -7.54 6.67
N PHE A 84 16.30 -6.63 6.81
CA PHE A 84 15.73 -5.90 5.70
C PHE A 84 16.82 -5.27 4.82
N ARG A 85 17.75 -4.52 5.44
CA ARG A 85 18.85 -3.86 4.72
C ARG A 85 19.80 -4.83 4.03
N ALA A 86 20.14 -5.93 4.69
CA ALA A 86 20.99 -6.97 4.11
C ALA A 86 20.30 -7.67 2.94
N ASN A 87 19.05 -8.10 3.13
CA ASN A 87 18.28 -8.83 2.13
C ASN A 87 18.02 -7.96 0.88
N THR A 88 17.61 -6.71 1.07
CA THR A 88 17.29 -5.81 -0.03
C THR A 88 18.54 -5.33 -0.77
N ALA A 89 19.67 -5.16 -0.10
CA ALA A 89 20.94 -4.85 -0.74
C ALA A 89 21.40 -5.97 -1.68
N GLU A 90 21.15 -7.24 -1.32
CA GLU A 90 21.47 -8.40 -2.17
C GLU A 90 20.47 -8.53 -3.36
N ALA A 91 19.19 -8.25 -3.13
CA ALA A 91 18.15 -8.40 -4.13
C ALA A 91 18.11 -7.26 -5.18
N LYS A 92 18.58 -6.08 -4.81
CA LYS A 92 18.54 -4.86 -5.60
C LYS A 92 19.39 -4.97 -6.87
N ARG A 93 18.83 -4.58 -8.01
CA ARG A 93 19.60 -4.38 -9.25
C ARG A 93 20.40 -3.07 -9.20
N PRO A 94 21.52 -2.93 -9.94
CA PRO A 94 22.45 -1.80 -9.79
C PRO A 94 21.81 -0.41 -9.86
N GLU A 95 20.92 -0.17 -10.81
CA GLU A 95 20.32 1.14 -11.05
C GLU A 95 19.03 1.40 -10.24
N GLN A 96 18.49 0.40 -9.56
CA GLN A 96 17.31 0.57 -8.71
C GLN A 96 17.64 1.38 -7.46
N THR A 97 16.65 2.06 -6.91
CA THR A 97 16.76 2.81 -5.66
C THR A 97 15.82 2.25 -4.61
N ILE A 98 16.29 2.15 -3.37
CA ILE A 98 15.49 1.81 -2.19
C ILE A 98 15.50 3.03 -1.26
N ASP A 99 14.33 3.65 -1.06
CA ASP A 99 14.12 4.81 -0.19
C ASP A 99 13.45 4.33 1.10
N VAL A 100 14.21 4.21 2.20
CA VAL A 100 13.75 3.60 3.45
C VAL A 100 13.43 4.64 4.50
N HIS A 101 12.21 4.64 5.00
CA HIS A 101 11.73 5.48 6.08
C HIS A 101 11.47 4.63 7.33
N VAL A 102 12.39 4.70 8.30
CA VAL A 102 12.26 4.03 9.61
C VAL A 102 11.31 4.87 10.48
N ALA A 103 10.01 4.73 10.27
CA ALA A 103 8.99 5.57 10.91
C ALA A 103 7.60 4.93 10.78
N LEU A 104 6.64 5.44 11.57
CA LEU A 104 5.23 5.12 11.40
C LEU A 104 4.72 5.62 10.05
N SER A 105 3.78 4.88 9.46
CA SER A 105 3.18 5.20 8.16
C SER A 105 2.49 6.57 8.16
N PHE A 106 1.61 6.84 9.12
CA PHE A 106 0.78 8.04 9.16
C PHE A 106 1.57 9.36 9.02
N PRO A 107 2.57 9.70 9.86
CA PRO A 107 3.35 10.94 9.70
C PRO A 107 4.17 10.95 8.42
N THR A 108 4.65 9.78 7.96
CA THR A 108 5.44 9.65 6.74
C THR A 108 4.62 9.92 5.49
N LEU A 109 3.44 9.31 5.38
CA LEU A 109 2.53 9.53 4.27
C LEU A 109 2.02 10.97 4.23
N ALA A 110 1.75 11.59 5.40
CA ALA A 110 1.40 13.01 5.48
C ALA A 110 2.51 13.90 4.88
N LYS A 111 3.77 13.60 5.19
CA LYS A 111 4.92 14.28 4.59
C LYS A 111 4.96 14.07 3.08
N PHE A 112 4.77 12.85 2.59
CA PHE A 112 4.76 12.55 1.15
C PHE A 112 3.65 13.30 0.40
N ILE A 113 2.48 13.47 1.02
CA ILE A 113 1.39 14.28 0.45
C ILE A 113 1.82 15.75 0.29
N VAL A 114 2.45 16.33 1.31
CA VAL A 114 2.96 17.70 1.24
C VAL A 114 4.07 17.84 0.17
N GLU A 115 4.92 16.81 0.03
CA GLU A 115 5.97 16.74 -0.99
C GLU A 115 5.42 16.43 -2.40
N GLN A 116 4.13 16.15 -2.53
CA GLN A 116 3.47 15.76 -3.80
C GLN A 116 4.14 14.54 -4.45
N ARG A 117 4.53 13.57 -3.63
CA ARG A 117 5.03 12.29 -4.15
C ARG A 117 3.92 11.52 -4.85
N GLU A 118 4.29 10.75 -5.87
CA GLU A 118 3.37 9.91 -6.61
C GLU A 118 3.94 8.50 -6.79
N PHE A 119 3.05 7.49 -6.77
CA PHE A 119 3.42 6.09 -6.91
C PHE A 119 2.55 5.41 -7.96
N ASP A 120 3.13 4.43 -8.66
CA ASP A 120 2.43 3.62 -9.66
C ASP A 120 1.77 2.39 -9.03
N PHE A 121 2.38 1.88 -7.95
CA PHE A 121 1.92 0.73 -7.19
C PHE A 121 2.09 1.01 -5.69
N VAL A 122 1.07 0.65 -4.91
CA VAL A 122 1.08 0.73 -3.44
C VAL A 122 0.74 -0.64 -2.88
N TYR A 123 1.55 -1.12 -1.96
CA TYR A 123 1.30 -2.31 -1.16
C TYR A 123 1.08 -1.89 0.30
N VAL A 124 -0.08 -2.21 0.84
CA VAL A 124 -0.49 -1.89 2.22
C VAL A 124 -0.46 -3.18 3.02
N ASP A 125 0.58 -3.35 3.83
CA ASP A 125 0.90 -4.55 4.61
C ASP A 125 1.49 -4.14 5.98
N GLY A 126 0.92 -3.11 6.58
CA GLY A 126 1.40 -2.55 7.85
C GLY A 126 0.68 -3.11 9.07
N ASN A 127 0.12 -2.22 9.88
CA ASN A 127 -0.69 -2.61 11.03
C ASN A 127 -2.07 -3.11 10.58
N HIS A 128 -2.59 -4.19 11.20
CA HIS A 128 -3.87 -4.81 10.86
C HIS A 128 -5.08 -4.13 11.52
N CYS A 129 -4.88 -3.25 12.51
CA CYS A 129 -6.00 -2.55 13.16
C CYS A 129 -6.77 -1.68 12.16
N CYS A 130 -8.10 -1.71 12.25
CA CYS A 130 -8.98 -1.02 11.30
C CYS A 130 -8.67 0.46 11.13
N ASP A 131 -8.35 1.18 12.21
CA ASP A 131 -8.02 2.61 12.17
C ASP A 131 -6.71 2.88 11.42
N ALA A 132 -5.69 2.05 11.65
CA ALA A 132 -4.40 2.15 10.96
C ALA A 132 -4.54 1.82 9.46
N VAL A 133 -5.20 0.70 9.13
CA VAL A 133 -5.46 0.31 7.73
C VAL A 133 -6.26 1.38 7.00
N MET A 134 -7.28 1.98 7.63
CA MET A 134 -8.06 3.07 7.04
C MET A 134 -7.20 4.30 6.78
N ALA A 135 -6.37 4.69 7.74
CA ALA A 135 -5.48 5.84 7.57
C ALA A 135 -4.47 5.63 6.44
N ASP A 136 -3.84 4.46 6.39
CA ASP A 136 -2.88 4.09 5.35
C ASP A 136 -3.56 4.05 3.97
N ALA A 137 -4.74 3.44 3.86
CA ALA A 137 -5.51 3.37 2.63
C ALA A 137 -5.84 4.76 2.06
N VAL A 138 -6.42 5.65 2.88
CA VAL A 138 -6.84 6.99 2.44
C VAL A 138 -5.65 7.85 2.04
N MET A 139 -4.59 7.84 2.83
CA MET A 139 -3.41 8.65 2.56
C MET A 139 -2.63 8.14 1.34
N ALA A 140 -2.41 6.82 1.26
CA ALA A 140 -1.72 6.21 0.13
C ALA A 140 -2.52 6.34 -1.18
N TRP A 141 -3.87 6.34 -1.10
CA TRP A 141 -4.72 6.61 -2.28
C TRP A 141 -4.48 7.98 -2.89
N SER A 142 -4.25 9.00 -2.07
CA SER A 142 -3.94 10.34 -2.57
C SER A 142 -2.59 10.42 -3.29
N LEU A 143 -1.66 9.52 -2.94
CA LEU A 143 -0.33 9.40 -3.52
C LEU A 143 -0.30 8.48 -4.76
N LEU A 144 -1.34 7.65 -4.95
CA LEU A 144 -1.42 6.71 -6.06
C LEU A 144 -1.79 7.46 -7.34
N LYS A 145 -1.03 7.27 -8.41
CA LYS A 145 -1.35 7.83 -9.72
C LYS A 145 -2.64 7.26 -10.30
N PRO A 146 -3.36 8.03 -11.12
CA PRO A 146 -4.42 7.47 -11.97
C PRO A 146 -3.88 6.32 -12.83
N GLY A 147 -4.62 5.22 -12.87
CA GLY A 147 -4.20 3.97 -13.54
C GLY A 147 -3.33 3.05 -12.71
N GLY A 148 -2.82 3.52 -11.55
CA GLY A 148 -2.02 2.74 -10.62
C GLY A 148 -2.84 1.72 -9.82
N PHE A 149 -2.15 0.81 -9.16
CA PHE A 149 -2.73 -0.27 -8.34
C PHE A 149 -2.43 -0.08 -6.86
N MET A 150 -3.41 -0.39 -6.03
CA MET A 150 -3.25 -0.56 -4.59
C MET A 150 -3.63 -1.98 -4.22
N LEU A 151 -2.72 -2.68 -3.57
CA LEU A 151 -2.91 -4.03 -3.05
C LEU A 151 -2.92 -3.96 -1.53
N PHE A 152 -3.98 -4.46 -0.92
CA PHE A 152 -4.12 -4.64 0.52
C PHE A 152 -3.79 -6.07 0.86
N ASP A 153 -2.87 -6.27 1.81
CA ASP A 153 -2.69 -7.57 2.44
C ASP A 153 -3.79 -7.85 3.47
N ASP A 154 -3.85 -9.06 3.95
CA ASP A 154 -4.68 -9.47 5.09
C ASP A 154 -6.18 -9.13 4.96
N TYR A 155 -6.72 -8.99 3.74
CA TYR A 155 -8.14 -8.69 3.55
C TYR A 155 -9.05 -9.78 4.15
N LEU A 156 -8.64 -11.05 4.10
CA LEU A 156 -9.35 -12.17 4.72
C LEU A 156 -8.63 -12.72 5.95
N PHE A 157 -7.77 -11.93 6.59
CA PHE A 157 -7.13 -12.31 7.85
C PHE A 157 -8.16 -12.35 8.99
N GLU A 158 -8.26 -13.48 9.70
CA GLU A 158 -9.27 -13.73 10.74
C GLU A 158 -8.70 -14.23 12.07
N ASP A 159 -7.36 -14.33 12.19
CA ASP A 159 -6.74 -14.94 13.37
C ASP A 159 -6.80 -14.08 14.65
N GLU A 160 -7.11 -12.77 14.51
CA GLU A 160 -7.30 -11.90 15.66
C GLU A 160 -8.73 -12.02 16.22
N PRO A 161 -8.89 -12.13 17.55
CA PRO A 161 -10.21 -12.28 18.19
C PRO A 161 -11.07 -11.01 18.07
N ASP A 162 -10.47 -9.82 18.15
CA ASP A 162 -11.19 -8.56 17.96
C ASP A 162 -11.34 -8.25 16.47
N ILE A 163 -12.57 -8.02 16.06
CA ILE A 163 -12.88 -7.68 14.67
C ILE A 163 -12.25 -6.33 14.24
N LEU A 164 -11.96 -5.44 15.18
CA LEU A 164 -11.29 -4.16 14.92
C LEU A 164 -9.77 -4.30 14.73
N ASP A 165 -9.20 -5.46 15.06
CA ASP A 165 -7.81 -5.82 14.77
C ASP A 165 -7.66 -6.58 13.44
N ARG A 166 -8.72 -6.59 12.63
CA ARG A 166 -8.76 -7.18 11.28
C ARG A 166 -9.03 -6.10 10.24
N GLY A 167 -8.12 -5.92 9.30
CA GLY A 167 -8.17 -4.83 8.30
C GLY A 167 -9.41 -4.81 7.41
N LYS A 168 -10.15 -5.93 7.29
CA LYS A 168 -11.26 -6.10 6.35
C LYS A 168 -12.33 -5.00 6.43
N ILE A 169 -12.75 -4.63 7.65
CA ILE A 169 -13.79 -3.58 7.83
C ILE A 169 -13.32 -2.25 7.24
N ALA A 170 -12.07 -1.88 7.48
CA ALA A 170 -11.48 -0.66 6.96
C ALA A 170 -11.37 -0.70 5.44
N ILE A 171 -10.93 -1.82 4.88
CA ILE A 171 -10.78 -2.00 3.42
C ILE A 171 -12.15 -1.93 2.74
N ASP A 172 -13.18 -2.60 3.28
CA ASP A 172 -14.55 -2.55 2.74
C ASP A 172 -15.13 -1.13 2.79
N ALA A 173 -14.92 -0.40 3.89
CA ALA A 173 -15.36 0.99 4.05
C ALA A 173 -14.63 1.93 3.10
N PHE A 174 -13.31 1.74 2.92
CA PHE A 174 -12.51 2.47 1.94
C PHE A 174 -13.05 2.22 0.52
N CYS A 175 -13.19 0.97 0.12
CA CYS A 175 -13.68 0.61 -1.21
C CYS A 175 -15.08 1.14 -1.48
N THR A 176 -15.96 1.15 -0.48
CA THR A 176 -17.31 1.74 -0.57
C THR A 176 -17.22 3.25 -0.78
N SER A 177 -16.38 3.93 0.00
CA SER A 177 -16.25 5.39 -0.04
C SER A 177 -15.63 5.89 -1.35
N PHE A 178 -14.65 5.16 -1.88
CA PHE A 178 -13.93 5.48 -3.11
C PHE A 178 -14.45 4.73 -4.35
N GLY A 179 -15.56 3.99 -4.26
CA GLY A 179 -16.06 3.10 -5.30
C GLY A 179 -16.30 3.74 -6.68
N ARG A 180 -16.50 5.07 -6.74
CA ARG A 180 -16.55 5.79 -8.03
C ARG A 180 -15.18 5.99 -8.67
N GLN A 181 -14.11 5.90 -7.89
CA GLN A 181 -12.75 6.25 -8.27
C GLN A 181 -11.87 5.00 -8.49
N LEU A 182 -12.39 3.82 -8.20
CA LEU A 182 -11.65 2.58 -8.32
C LEU A 182 -12.41 1.52 -9.12
N ASP A 183 -11.66 0.59 -9.67
CA ASP A 183 -12.14 -0.68 -10.19
C ASP A 183 -11.55 -1.80 -9.32
N PHE A 184 -12.38 -2.77 -8.94
CA PHE A 184 -11.88 -3.99 -8.31
C PHE A 184 -11.11 -4.81 -9.33
N TYR A 185 -9.93 -5.28 -8.92
CA TYR A 185 -9.03 -6.01 -9.79
C TYR A 185 -8.85 -7.46 -9.37
N LEU A 186 -8.72 -7.69 -8.06
CA LEU A 186 -8.53 -9.00 -7.46
C LEU A 186 -9.20 -9.02 -6.09
N ILE A 187 -9.87 -10.11 -5.75
CA ILE A 187 -10.47 -10.33 -4.43
C ILE A 187 -10.24 -11.79 -4.04
N ASN A 188 -9.32 -11.99 -3.10
CA ASN A 188 -9.08 -13.27 -2.43
C ASN A 188 -8.55 -12.99 -1.01
N TYR A 189 -7.53 -13.71 -0.51
CA TYR A 189 -6.88 -13.39 0.76
C TYR A 189 -6.37 -11.94 0.80
N GLN A 190 -5.91 -11.43 -0.33
CA GLN A 190 -5.59 -10.03 -0.56
C GLN A 190 -6.68 -9.37 -1.41
N LEU A 191 -6.76 -8.04 -1.38
CA LEU A 191 -7.66 -7.26 -2.22
C LEU A 191 -6.86 -6.23 -3.02
N ALA A 192 -7.00 -6.24 -4.34
CA ALA A 192 -6.40 -5.25 -5.22
C ALA A 192 -7.46 -4.38 -5.89
N VAL A 193 -7.20 -3.08 -5.93
CA VAL A 193 -7.98 -2.10 -6.67
C VAL A 193 -7.09 -1.31 -7.62
N ARG A 194 -7.67 -0.87 -8.72
CA ARG A 194 -7.03 0.03 -9.68
C ARG A 194 -7.68 1.41 -9.61
N LYS A 195 -6.88 2.46 -9.51
CA LYS A 195 -7.35 3.84 -9.57
C LYS A 195 -7.74 4.18 -11.01
N LYS A 196 -8.96 4.71 -11.21
CA LYS A 196 -9.44 5.10 -12.55
C LYS A 196 -8.58 6.21 -13.14
N SER A 197 -8.54 6.27 -14.48
CA SER A 197 -7.78 7.29 -15.21
C SER A 197 -8.34 8.70 -14.99
N ASN A 198 -7.54 9.72 -15.28
CA ASN A 198 -7.97 11.12 -15.22
C ASN A 198 -9.17 11.39 -16.13
N ASP A 199 -9.25 10.76 -17.31
CA ASP A 199 -10.36 10.92 -18.24
C ASP A 199 -11.71 10.62 -17.59
N TYR A 200 -11.75 9.65 -16.70
CA TYR A 200 -12.96 9.32 -15.93
C TYR A 200 -13.36 10.46 -14.98
N PHE A 201 -12.39 11.07 -14.30
CA PHE A 201 -12.63 12.20 -13.37
C PHE A 201 -13.04 13.46 -14.13
N ASP A 202 -12.40 13.73 -15.26
CA ASP A 202 -12.70 14.87 -16.11
C ASP A 202 -14.12 14.76 -16.68
N ALA A 203 -14.53 13.55 -17.10
CA ALA A 203 -15.90 13.28 -17.52
C ALA A 203 -16.91 13.47 -16.38
N LEU A 204 -16.63 12.99 -15.16
CA LEU A 204 -17.50 13.19 -14.00
C LEU A 204 -17.61 14.67 -13.61
N ASN A 205 -16.50 15.40 -13.62
CA ASN A 205 -16.47 16.83 -13.32
C ASN A 205 -17.26 17.62 -14.35
N ALA A 206 -17.13 17.29 -15.62
CA ALA A 206 -17.90 17.91 -16.70
C ALA A 206 -19.41 17.67 -16.55
N ILE A 207 -19.82 16.43 -16.19
CA ILE A 207 -21.23 16.09 -15.93
C ILE A 207 -21.76 16.84 -14.69
N ALA A 208 -20.96 16.88 -13.60
CA ALA A 208 -21.35 17.58 -12.38
C ALA A 208 -21.50 19.09 -12.61
N TYR A 209 -20.59 19.68 -13.37
CA TYR A 209 -20.64 21.10 -13.74
C TYR A 209 -21.83 21.41 -14.65
N ALA A 210 -22.13 20.57 -15.64
CA ALA A 210 -23.32 20.73 -16.49
C ALA A 210 -24.62 20.70 -15.66
N LYS A 211 -24.75 19.73 -14.74
CA LYS A 211 -25.89 19.66 -13.81
C LYS A 211 -26.01 20.87 -12.89
N TYR A 212 -24.90 21.43 -12.44
CA TYR A 212 -24.89 22.66 -11.65
C TYR A 212 -25.45 23.87 -12.46
N LEU A 213 -25.01 24.02 -13.70
CA LEU A 213 -25.47 25.09 -14.58
C LEU A 213 -26.99 24.97 -14.91
N GLU A 214 -27.48 23.73 -15.09
CA GLU A 214 -28.92 23.49 -15.32
C GLU A 214 -29.79 23.90 -14.11
N LYS A 215 -29.31 23.57 -12.88
CA LYS A 215 -30.00 23.97 -11.65
C LYS A 215 -30.02 25.49 -11.46
N GLY A 216 -28.96 26.19 -11.86
CA GLY A 216 -28.91 27.67 -11.80
C GLY A 216 -29.86 28.37 -12.77
N LYS A 217 -30.24 27.72 -13.87
CA LYS A 217 -31.23 28.29 -14.85
C LYS A 217 -32.66 28.14 -14.41
N ASN A 218 -32.99 27.29 -13.44
CA ASN A 218 -34.32 27.03 -12.94
C ASN A 218 -34.69 27.87 -11.69
N VAL A 219 -33.87 28.86 -11.34
CA VAL A 219 -34.05 29.74 -10.18
C VAL A 219 -34.33 31.21 -10.59
N THR A 220 -34.76 31.43 -11.84
CA THR A 220 -35.24 32.76 -12.32
C THR A 220 -36.74 32.73 -12.59
#